data_44c0c3834086f28477635ceff75f7e05
#
_entry.id   44c0c3834086f28477635ceff75f7e05
#
_cell.length_a   1.000
_cell.length_b   1.000
_cell.length_c   1.000
_cell.angle_alpha   90.00
_cell.angle_beta   90.00
_cell.angle_gamma   90.00
#
_symmetry.space_group_name_H-M   'P 1'
#
loop_
_entity.id
_entity.type
_entity.pdbx_description
1 polymer ?
#
loop_
_entity_poly.entity_id
_entity_poly.type
_entity_poly.pdbx_seq_one_letter_code
_entity_poly.pdbx_strand_id
1 'polypeptide(L)'
;MDWSELIRRIVLTLYTFCLVTVCVYGFHRYVLLYLFYRHRQRTPSPAGRFDELPVVTVQLPMYNEQYVAKRVIEHTCRLDWPKDKLQIQVLDDSTDQTPQIARQAVESARRRGFDIEYIHRDDRT
;
A
#
# COMPACT_ATOMS: atom_id res chain seq x y z
N MET A 1 -39.04 -3.44 -44.44
CA MET A 1 -38.42 -3.19 -43.12
C MET A 1 -37.63 -1.90 -43.26
N ASP A 2 -38.01 -0.89 -42.54
CA ASP A 2 -37.41 0.44 -42.65
C ASP A 2 -36.07 0.46 -41.89
N TRP A 3 -34.98 0.53 -42.66
CA TRP A 3 -33.61 0.50 -42.11
C TRP A 3 -33.34 1.67 -41.13
N SER A 4 -33.99 2.82 -41.35
CA SER A 4 -33.86 3.99 -40.52
C SER A 4 -34.44 3.75 -39.10
N GLU A 5 -35.60 3.09 -39.03
CA GLU A 5 -36.23 2.69 -37.78
C GLU A 5 -35.43 1.64 -37.01
N LEU A 6 -34.82 0.69 -37.74
CA LEU A 6 -33.97 -0.34 -37.12
C LEU A 6 -32.71 0.30 -36.49
N ILE A 7 -32.04 1.17 -37.26
CA ILE A 7 -30.85 1.90 -36.76
C ILE A 7 -31.18 2.75 -35.55
N ARG A 8 -32.28 3.49 -35.59
CA ARG A 8 -32.78 4.33 -34.48
C ARG A 8 -32.97 3.50 -33.21
N ARG A 9 -33.61 2.35 -33.31
CA ARG A 9 -33.88 1.46 -32.17
C ARG A 9 -32.57 0.92 -31.59
N ILE A 10 -31.61 0.49 -32.43
CA ILE A 10 -30.31 0.03 -31.98
C ILE A 10 -29.55 1.12 -31.23
N VAL A 11 -29.51 2.34 -31.78
CA VAL A 11 -28.83 3.48 -31.16
C VAL A 11 -29.44 3.82 -29.80
N LEU A 12 -30.79 3.88 -29.74
CA LEU A 12 -31.49 4.16 -28.47
C LEU A 12 -31.28 3.07 -27.43
N THR A 13 -31.24 1.80 -27.84
CA THR A 13 -30.98 0.68 -26.93
C THR A 13 -29.56 0.76 -26.36
N LEU A 14 -28.55 0.98 -27.21
CA LEU A 14 -27.17 1.15 -26.78
C LEU A 14 -27.00 2.37 -25.85
N TYR A 15 -27.61 3.49 -26.23
CA TYR A 15 -27.60 4.70 -25.39
C TYR A 15 -28.19 4.44 -24.00
N THR A 16 -29.38 3.81 -23.96
CA THR A 16 -30.04 3.49 -22.69
C THR A 16 -29.21 2.53 -21.86
N PHE A 17 -28.62 1.51 -22.49
CA PHE A 17 -27.72 0.57 -21.81
C PHE A 17 -26.50 1.27 -21.18
N CYS A 18 -25.82 2.14 -21.93
CA CYS A 18 -24.71 2.93 -21.42
C CYS A 18 -25.14 3.81 -20.23
N LEU A 19 -26.30 4.45 -20.35
CA LEU A 19 -26.82 5.35 -19.32
C LEU A 19 -27.13 4.59 -18.02
N VAL A 20 -27.76 3.42 -18.10
CA VAL A 20 -28.02 2.55 -16.96
C VAL A 20 -26.71 2.09 -16.31
N THR A 21 -25.73 1.69 -17.11
CA THR A 21 -24.40 1.26 -16.60
C THR A 21 -23.71 2.38 -15.81
N VAL A 22 -23.73 3.62 -16.34
CA VAL A 22 -23.18 4.80 -15.65
C VAL A 22 -23.94 5.10 -14.36
N CYS A 23 -25.27 4.99 -14.36
CA CYS A 23 -26.09 5.20 -13.17
C CYS A 23 -25.78 4.16 -12.08
N VAL A 24 -25.66 2.88 -12.43
CA VAL A 24 -25.30 1.80 -11.49
C VAL A 24 -23.91 2.05 -10.89
N TYR A 25 -22.94 2.42 -11.73
CA TYR A 25 -21.61 2.76 -11.26
C TYR A 25 -21.59 4.00 -10.36
N GLY A 26 -22.35 5.03 -10.71
CA GLY A 26 -22.51 6.23 -9.89
C GLY A 26 -23.14 5.91 -8.53
N PHE A 27 -24.19 5.07 -8.52
CA PHE A 27 -24.83 4.63 -7.27
C PHE A 27 -23.88 3.89 -6.34
N HIS A 28 -23.02 3.03 -6.90
CA HIS A 28 -21.99 2.33 -6.12
C HIS A 28 -21.11 3.29 -5.29
N ARG A 29 -20.77 4.46 -5.84
CA ARG A 29 -20.01 5.50 -5.10
C ARG A 29 -20.74 6.01 -3.86
N TYR A 30 -22.05 6.20 -3.94
CA TYR A 30 -22.83 6.63 -2.78
C TYR A 30 -22.88 5.55 -1.71
N VAL A 31 -22.96 4.27 -2.10
CA VAL A 31 -22.88 3.15 -1.16
C VAL A 31 -21.54 3.13 -0.42
N LEU A 32 -20.42 3.31 -1.14
CA LEU A 32 -19.08 3.39 -0.52
C LEU A 32 -18.98 4.58 0.44
N LEU A 33 -19.48 5.74 0.04
CA LEU A 33 -19.50 6.94 0.87
C LEU A 33 -20.32 6.73 2.15
N TYR A 34 -21.49 6.13 2.03
CA TYR A 34 -22.33 5.77 3.18
C TYR A 34 -21.61 4.81 4.12
N LEU A 35 -21.01 3.73 3.59
CA LEU A 35 -20.24 2.76 4.37
C LEU A 35 -19.04 3.40 5.06
N PHE A 36 -18.33 4.30 4.36
CA PHE A 36 -17.22 5.05 4.94
C PHE A 36 -17.69 5.87 6.15
N TYR A 37 -18.73 6.70 6.01
CA TYR A 37 -19.22 7.51 7.13
C TYR A 37 -19.78 6.68 8.28
N ARG A 38 -20.41 5.56 7.97
CA ARG A 38 -20.95 4.64 8.99
C ARG A 38 -19.85 3.93 9.79
N HIS A 39 -18.70 3.65 9.18
CA HIS A 39 -17.65 2.83 9.79
C HIS A 39 -16.39 3.62 10.18
N ARG A 40 -16.25 4.87 9.75
CA ARG A 40 -15.04 5.69 9.96
C ARG A 40 -14.61 5.85 11.42
N GLN A 41 -15.56 5.73 12.35
CA GLN A 41 -15.28 5.85 13.78
C GLN A 41 -15.11 4.49 14.48
N ARG A 42 -15.24 3.40 13.76
CA ARG A 42 -15.00 2.07 14.31
C ARG A 42 -13.52 1.81 14.35
N THR A 43 -12.89 2.14 15.47
CA THR A 43 -11.54 1.65 15.78
C THR A 43 -11.66 0.17 16.10
N PRO A 44 -10.99 -0.74 15.37
CA PRO A 44 -11.00 -2.15 15.74
C PRO A 44 -10.38 -2.28 17.14
N SER A 45 -11.14 -2.82 18.06
CA SER A 45 -10.61 -3.19 19.37
C SER A 45 -9.93 -4.54 19.21
N PRO A 46 -8.64 -4.68 19.59
CA PRO A 46 -7.97 -5.97 19.53
C PRO A 46 -8.70 -6.98 20.42
N ALA A 47 -8.90 -8.19 19.93
CA ALA A 47 -9.60 -9.26 20.64
C ALA A 47 -8.83 -9.80 21.86
N GLY A 48 -7.57 -9.43 22.02
CA GLY A 48 -6.71 -9.84 23.12
C GLY A 48 -5.44 -8.99 23.22
N ARG A 49 -4.66 -9.26 24.23
CA ARG A 49 -3.31 -8.73 24.41
C ARG A 49 -2.35 -9.92 24.48
N PHE A 50 -1.14 -9.71 24.00
CA PHE A 50 -0.07 -10.67 24.18
C PHE A 50 0.41 -10.60 25.63
N ASP A 51 0.55 -11.74 26.31
CA ASP A 51 1.20 -11.81 27.62
C ASP A 51 2.69 -11.50 27.48
N GLU A 52 3.29 -11.97 26.39
CA GLU A 52 4.63 -11.64 25.97
C GLU A 52 4.63 -11.19 24.50
N LEU A 53 5.26 -10.03 24.21
CA LEU A 53 5.33 -9.50 22.85
C LEU A 53 6.16 -10.42 21.97
N PRO A 54 5.66 -10.82 20.78
CA PRO A 54 6.42 -11.63 19.82
C PRO A 54 7.54 -10.82 19.16
N VAL A 55 8.51 -11.52 18.58
CA VAL A 55 9.45 -10.92 17.65
C VAL A 55 8.71 -10.60 16.34
N VAL A 56 8.85 -9.37 15.88
CA VAL A 56 8.24 -8.88 14.64
C VAL A 56 9.32 -8.51 13.64
N THR A 57 9.23 -9.05 12.44
CA THR A 57 10.09 -8.65 11.32
C THR A 57 9.32 -7.72 10.39
N VAL A 58 9.83 -6.50 10.20
CA VAL A 58 9.29 -5.52 9.24
C VAL A 58 10.12 -5.56 7.98
N GLN A 59 9.50 -5.92 6.86
CA GLN A 59 10.15 -5.92 5.55
C GLN A 59 9.81 -4.63 4.80
N LEU A 60 10.83 -3.94 4.30
CA LEU A 60 10.74 -2.69 3.54
C LEU A 60 11.19 -2.93 2.10
N PRO A 61 10.28 -3.36 1.21
CA PRO A 61 10.60 -3.48 -0.20
C PRO A 61 10.78 -2.09 -0.82
N MET A 62 11.87 -1.89 -1.56
CA MET A 62 12.21 -0.61 -2.22
C MET A 62 12.58 -0.83 -3.68
N TYR A 63 12.11 0.08 -4.52
CA TYR A 63 12.48 0.12 -5.93
C TYR A 63 12.51 1.54 -6.48
N ASN A 64 13.72 2.09 -6.72
CA ASN A 64 13.96 3.43 -7.25
C ASN A 64 13.26 4.54 -6.43
N GLU A 65 13.38 4.47 -5.11
CA GLU A 65 12.70 5.37 -4.15
C GLU A 65 13.69 6.31 -3.43
N GLN A 66 14.68 6.87 -4.13
CA GLN A 66 15.76 7.68 -3.56
C GLN A 66 15.30 8.81 -2.62
N TYR A 67 14.14 9.44 -2.88
CA TYR A 67 13.64 10.58 -2.09
C TYR A 67 12.94 10.17 -0.79
N VAL A 68 12.52 8.93 -0.67
CA VAL A 68 11.74 8.45 0.49
C VAL A 68 12.43 7.35 1.29
N ALA A 69 13.40 6.64 0.70
CA ALA A 69 14.08 5.48 1.29
C ALA A 69 14.60 5.77 2.72
N LYS A 70 15.37 6.84 2.91
CA LYS A 70 15.86 7.25 4.23
C LYS A 70 14.73 7.49 5.21
N ARG A 71 13.69 8.21 4.79
CA ARG A 71 12.55 8.56 5.65
C ARG A 71 11.76 7.33 6.09
N VAL A 72 11.52 6.38 5.19
CA VAL A 72 10.82 5.13 5.51
C VAL A 72 11.59 4.34 6.56
N ILE A 73 12.91 4.14 6.37
CA ILE A 73 13.77 3.44 7.34
C ILE A 73 13.74 4.14 8.71
N GLU A 74 13.90 5.47 8.75
CA GLU A 74 13.88 6.23 9.98
C GLU A 74 12.53 6.17 10.71
N HIS A 75 11.41 6.19 9.98
CA HIS A 75 10.08 6.06 10.57
C HIS A 75 9.80 4.64 11.08
N THR A 76 10.27 3.62 10.39
CA THR A 76 10.16 2.23 10.87
C THR A 76 10.91 2.04 12.18
N CYS A 77 12.08 2.67 12.33
CA CYS A 77 12.81 2.68 13.62
C CYS A 77 12.09 3.41 14.76
N ARG A 78 11.00 4.14 14.49
CA ARG A 78 10.19 4.83 15.51
C ARG A 78 8.93 4.07 15.90
N LEU A 79 8.73 2.86 15.37
CA LEU A 79 7.62 2.02 15.78
C LEU A 79 7.68 1.80 17.30
N ASP A 80 6.52 1.88 17.93
CA ASP A 80 6.36 1.62 19.37
C ASP A 80 6.38 0.10 19.62
N TRP A 81 7.58 -0.46 19.52
CA TRP A 81 7.88 -1.88 19.73
C TRP A 81 9.26 -2.04 20.35
N PRO A 82 9.45 -3.00 21.29
CA PRO A 82 10.76 -3.24 21.90
C PRO A 82 11.84 -3.54 20.85
N LYS A 83 12.99 -2.88 20.94
CA LYS A 83 14.05 -2.99 19.95
C LYS A 83 14.63 -4.40 19.83
N ASP A 84 14.65 -5.13 20.94
CA ASP A 84 15.10 -6.53 21.03
C ASP A 84 14.11 -7.52 20.40
N LYS A 85 12.90 -7.05 20.09
CA LYS A 85 11.84 -7.82 19.44
C LYS A 85 11.44 -7.25 18.07
N LEU A 86 12.16 -6.26 17.58
CA LEU A 86 11.93 -5.63 16.26
C LEU A 86 13.11 -5.87 15.33
N GLN A 87 12.91 -6.71 14.32
CA GLN A 87 13.84 -6.91 13.22
C GLN A 87 13.36 -6.11 11.99
N ILE A 88 14.27 -5.44 11.30
CA ILE A 88 13.95 -4.68 10.09
C ILE A 88 14.78 -5.24 8.92
N GLN A 89 14.13 -5.56 7.82
CA GLN A 89 14.78 -6.00 6.59
C GLN A 89 14.47 -5.01 5.45
N VAL A 90 15.51 -4.36 4.94
CA VAL A 90 15.42 -3.49 3.77
C VAL A 90 15.71 -4.33 2.54
N LEU A 91 14.69 -4.56 1.71
CA LEU A 91 14.76 -5.38 0.51
C LEU A 91 14.80 -4.45 -0.71
N ASP A 92 15.98 -4.30 -1.30
CA ASP A 92 16.22 -3.28 -2.33
C ASP A 92 16.53 -3.93 -3.69
N ASP A 93 15.69 -3.61 -4.67
CA ASP A 93 15.83 -4.01 -6.07
C ASP A 93 16.18 -2.81 -6.99
N SER A 94 16.65 -1.70 -6.41
CA SER A 94 16.82 -0.43 -7.12
C SER A 94 18.07 -0.41 -8.00
N THR A 95 17.98 0.35 -9.09
CA THR A 95 19.06 0.57 -10.06
C THR A 95 19.56 2.02 -10.10
N ASP A 96 18.97 2.90 -9.30
CA ASP A 96 19.31 4.32 -9.16
C ASP A 96 20.22 4.59 -7.93
N GLN A 97 20.10 5.77 -7.30
CA GLN A 97 20.87 6.12 -6.09
C GLN A 97 20.25 5.57 -4.79
N THR A 98 19.09 4.90 -4.84
CA THR A 98 18.41 4.35 -3.67
C THR A 98 19.30 3.42 -2.84
N PRO A 99 20.10 2.48 -3.44
CA PRO A 99 20.98 1.58 -2.70
C PRO A 99 21.96 2.30 -1.79
N GLN A 100 22.55 3.39 -2.27
CA GLN A 100 23.54 4.15 -1.48
C GLN A 100 22.87 4.84 -0.28
N ILE A 101 21.70 5.45 -0.51
CA ILE A 101 20.92 6.16 0.51
C ILE A 101 20.41 5.17 1.57
N ALA A 102 19.87 4.02 1.12
CA ALA A 102 19.35 2.98 2.00
C ALA A 102 20.45 2.38 2.88
N ARG A 103 21.63 2.05 2.31
CA ARG A 103 22.79 1.54 3.07
C ARG A 103 23.23 2.52 4.15
N GLN A 104 23.35 3.81 3.84
CA GLN A 104 23.71 4.83 4.83
C GLN A 104 22.68 4.94 5.96
N ALA A 105 21.39 4.87 5.64
CA ALA A 105 20.31 4.92 6.62
C ALA A 105 20.32 3.68 7.52
N VAL A 106 20.52 2.48 6.96
CA VAL A 106 20.66 1.21 7.68
C VAL A 106 21.85 1.25 8.62
N GLU A 107 23.02 1.70 8.16
CA GLU A 107 24.22 1.85 8.98
C GLU A 107 23.99 2.79 10.17
N SER A 108 23.32 3.92 9.92
CA SER A 108 22.92 4.86 10.98
C SER A 108 21.96 4.22 12.00
N ALA A 109 21.02 3.38 11.56
CA ALA A 109 20.08 2.67 12.43
C ALA A 109 20.78 1.58 13.25
N ARG A 110 21.70 0.81 12.66
CA ARG A 110 22.54 -0.18 13.35
C ARG A 110 23.33 0.46 14.49
N ARG A 111 23.95 1.63 14.25
CA ARG A 111 24.69 2.37 15.29
C ARG A 111 23.81 2.82 16.45
N ARG A 112 22.52 2.97 16.24
CA ARG A 112 21.51 3.27 17.28
C ARG A 112 20.99 2.02 18.00
N GLY A 113 21.50 0.83 17.67
CA GLY A 113 21.16 -0.44 18.31
C GLY A 113 19.89 -1.11 17.76
N PHE A 114 19.50 -0.84 16.53
CA PHE A 114 18.42 -1.56 15.86
C PHE A 114 18.95 -2.81 15.16
N ASP A 115 18.19 -3.91 15.26
CA ASP A 115 18.40 -5.10 14.43
C ASP A 115 17.84 -4.83 13.04
N ILE A 116 18.71 -4.37 12.13
CA ILE A 116 18.33 -4.00 10.78
C ILE A 116 19.31 -4.55 9.75
N GLU A 117 18.79 -5.17 8.71
CA GLU A 117 19.55 -5.77 7.62
C GLU A 117 19.21 -5.10 6.28
N TYR A 118 20.22 -4.94 5.44
CA TYR A 118 20.08 -4.49 4.06
C TYR A 118 20.37 -5.64 3.12
N ILE A 119 19.39 -5.97 2.28
CA ILE A 119 19.43 -7.05 1.31
C ILE A 119 19.20 -6.44 -0.07
N HIS A 120 20.20 -6.51 -0.93
CA HIS A 120 20.12 -6.06 -2.33
C HIS A 120 20.06 -7.27 -3.26
N ARG A 121 19.21 -7.19 -4.26
CA ARG A 121 19.11 -8.22 -5.30
C ARG A 121 19.59 -7.65 -6.63
N ASP A 122 20.69 -8.21 -7.14
CA ASP A 122 21.30 -7.79 -8.43
C ASP A 122 20.61 -8.45 -9.63
N ASP A 123 20.09 -9.68 -9.47
CA ASP A 123 19.47 -10.45 -10.55
C ASP A 123 17.94 -10.47 -10.46
N ARG A 124 17.29 -10.08 -11.57
CA ARG A 124 15.84 -10.12 -11.78
C ARG A 124 15.43 -11.29 -12.69
N THR A 125 16.04 -12.45 -12.55
CA THR A 125 15.60 -13.65 -13.28
C THR A 125 14.40 -14.31 -12.63
#